data_c9c4a793446c0f66685116a8e14dbac1
#
_entry.id   c9c4a793446c0f66685116a8e14dbac1
#
_cell.length_a   1.000
_cell.length_b   1.000
_cell.length_c   1.000
_cell.angle_alpha   90.00
_cell.angle_beta   90.00
_cell.angle_gamma   90.00
#
_symmetry.space_group_name_H-M   'P 1'
#
loop_
_entity.id
_entity.type
_entity.pdbx_description
1 polymer ?
#
loop_
_entity_poly.entity_id
_entity_poly.type
_entity_poly.pdbx_seq_one_letter_code
_entity_poly.pdbx_strand_id
1 'polypeptide(L)'
;IKAIANLARKDGVYIENQNFAISGAGEPGSVIKAATMIALLEDGCVTPYDTIDLGTSGRYKFYDRYLTESHDSLGKVTVKQIMEKSSNGIAKLVYDHYKDRPEKFVNRWYAMGLDKKTGICLPGEIEPYIKYPKDKSWSGISLPWMSIGYELKVTPLQILAFYNAIANDGQRMRPRLVKEIRNRGEVVESFEPEEVGGRICSRKTLNEVKDMLEQAV
;
A
#
# COMPACT_ATOMS: atom_id res chain seq x y z
N ILE A 1 -18.80 19.45 -3.87
CA ILE A 1 -17.91 20.18 -2.94
C ILE A 1 -18.14 19.72 -1.48
N LYS A 2 -19.39 19.47 -1.03
CA LYS A 2 -19.67 18.97 0.33
C LYS A 2 -19.03 17.61 0.68
N ALA A 3 -18.70 16.79 -0.30
CA ALA A 3 -18.11 15.47 -0.08
C ALA A 3 -16.58 15.50 0.09
N ILE A 4 -15.91 16.63 -0.18
CA ILE A 4 -14.46 16.75 -0.18
C ILE A 4 -13.96 17.56 1.03
N ALA A 5 -14.80 18.45 1.58
CA ALA A 5 -14.42 19.30 2.70
C ALA A 5 -14.94 18.73 4.03
N ASN A 6 -14.03 18.48 4.94
CA ASN A 6 -14.33 18.06 6.31
C ASN A 6 -14.73 19.29 7.14
N LEU A 7 -15.94 19.77 6.91
CA LEU A 7 -16.45 20.97 7.54
C LEU A 7 -17.07 20.66 8.90
N ALA A 8 -16.53 21.24 9.96
CA ALA A 8 -17.17 21.31 11.26
C ALA A 8 -17.93 22.63 11.40
N ARG A 9 -19.12 22.60 12.01
CA ARG A 9 -19.85 23.81 12.37
C ARG A 9 -19.51 24.22 13.80
N LYS A 10 -18.90 25.39 13.96
CA LYS A 10 -18.59 25.97 15.28
C LYS A 10 -19.14 27.40 15.29
N ASP A 11 -19.95 27.72 16.31
CA ASP A 11 -20.54 29.05 16.52
C ASP A 11 -21.26 29.62 15.29
N GLY A 12 -21.97 28.74 14.56
CA GLY A 12 -22.70 29.11 13.34
C GLY A 12 -21.86 29.20 12.06
N VAL A 13 -20.55 29.14 12.17
CA VAL A 13 -19.60 29.22 11.05
C VAL A 13 -19.10 27.80 10.66
N TYR A 14 -19.01 27.54 9.35
CA TYR A 14 -18.37 26.33 8.85
C TYR A 14 -16.86 26.58 8.74
N ILE A 15 -16.09 25.76 9.46
CA ILE A 15 -14.63 25.75 9.41
C ILE A 15 -14.15 24.42 8.81
N GLU A 16 -13.13 24.47 8.00
CA GLU A 16 -12.41 23.27 7.57
C GLU A 16 -11.62 22.72 8.77
N ASN A 17 -11.99 21.52 9.19
CA ASN A 17 -11.39 20.90 10.38
C ASN A 17 -10.15 20.07 10.00
N GLN A 18 -10.31 19.11 9.09
CA GLN A 18 -9.24 18.22 8.69
C GLN A 18 -9.51 17.63 7.31
N ASN A 19 -8.50 17.59 6.46
CA ASN A 19 -8.58 16.87 5.19
C ASN A 19 -8.12 15.41 5.40
N PHE A 20 -9.08 14.50 5.60
CA PHE A 20 -8.78 13.08 5.86
C PHE A 20 -8.00 12.40 4.75
N ALA A 21 -8.10 12.87 3.50
CA ALA A 21 -7.34 12.29 2.40
C ALA A 21 -5.83 12.36 2.60
N ILE A 22 -5.35 13.39 3.32
CA ILE A 22 -3.91 13.67 3.52
C ILE A 22 -3.46 13.61 4.98
N SER A 23 -4.41 13.64 5.94
CA SER A 23 -4.10 13.65 7.38
C SER A 23 -4.81 12.56 8.17
N GLY A 24 -5.74 11.82 7.56
CA GLY A 24 -6.41 10.67 8.17
C GLY A 24 -5.62 9.38 7.95
N ALA A 25 -4.51 9.16 8.68
CA ALA A 25 -3.77 7.92 8.57
C ALA A 25 -4.43 6.78 9.36
N GLY A 26 -4.57 5.65 8.71
CA GLY A 26 -5.09 4.41 9.29
C GLY A 26 -4.35 3.19 8.78
N GLU A 27 -4.66 2.05 9.36
CA GLU A 27 -4.19 0.75 8.88
C GLU A 27 -4.91 0.42 7.56
N PRO A 28 -4.18 0.25 6.44
CA PRO A 28 -4.79 0.11 5.12
C PRO A 28 -5.50 -1.23 4.91
N GLY A 29 -5.19 -2.25 5.70
CA GLY A 29 -5.70 -3.60 5.47
C GLY A 29 -5.26 -4.18 4.12
N SER A 30 -6.10 -4.99 3.51
CA SER A 30 -5.76 -5.78 2.31
C SER A 30 -5.32 -4.98 1.09
N VAL A 31 -5.59 -3.69 1.01
CA VAL A 31 -5.11 -2.88 -0.12
C VAL A 31 -3.58 -2.79 -0.16
N ILE A 32 -2.87 -3.04 0.95
CA ILE A 32 -1.40 -3.08 0.96
C ILE A 32 -0.82 -4.36 0.35
N LYS A 33 -1.61 -5.41 0.16
CA LYS A 33 -1.14 -6.70 -0.35
C LYS A 33 -0.49 -6.59 -1.74
N ALA A 34 -0.83 -5.58 -2.53
CA ALA A 34 -0.13 -5.28 -3.78
C ALA A 34 1.35 -4.94 -3.52
N ALA A 35 1.65 -4.11 -2.51
CA ALA A 35 3.03 -3.80 -2.14
C ALA A 35 3.75 -5.03 -1.55
N THR A 36 3.04 -5.86 -0.80
CA THR A 36 3.56 -7.13 -0.28
C THR A 36 3.91 -8.08 -1.41
N MET A 37 3.05 -8.22 -2.41
CA MET A 37 3.31 -9.07 -3.58
C MET A 37 4.48 -8.55 -4.41
N ILE A 38 4.56 -7.23 -4.63
CA ILE A 38 5.72 -6.62 -5.28
C ILE A 38 7.00 -6.98 -4.54
N ALA A 39 7.02 -6.92 -3.21
CA ALA A 39 8.19 -7.26 -2.42
C ALA A 39 8.63 -8.73 -2.64
N LEU A 40 7.69 -9.66 -2.58
CA LEU A 40 7.95 -11.10 -2.77
C LEU A 40 8.49 -11.41 -4.17
N LEU A 41 7.89 -10.85 -5.21
CA LEU A 41 8.27 -11.07 -6.61
C LEU A 41 9.61 -10.40 -6.95
N GLU A 42 9.78 -9.14 -6.55
CA GLU A 42 10.99 -8.35 -6.85
C GLU A 42 12.23 -8.89 -6.14
N ASP A 43 12.05 -9.48 -4.95
CA ASP A 43 13.14 -10.15 -4.22
C ASP A 43 13.37 -11.58 -4.70
N GLY A 44 12.60 -12.07 -5.68
CA GLY A 44 12.71 -13.44 -6.20
C GLY A 44 12.35 -14.52 -5.18
N CYS A 45 11.54 -14.16 -4.17
CA CYS A 45 11.08 -15.11 -3.16
C CYS A 45 10.13 -16.14 -3.75
N VAL A 46 9.29 -15.70 -4.67
CA VAL A 46 8.27 -16.52 -5.33
C VAL A 46 8.09 -16.11 -6.78
N THR A 47 7.42 -16.97 -7.55
CA THR A 47 6.87 -16.67 -8.88
C THR A 47 5.34 -16.73 -8.84
N PRO A 48 4.61 -16.13 -9.80
CA PRO A 48 3.15 -16.21 -9.87
C PRO A 48 2.59 -17.63 -9.90
N TYR A 49 3.37 -18.57 -10.42
CA TYR A 49 2.97 -19.96 -10.68
C TYR A 49 3.37 -20.92 -9.56
N ASP A 50 4.18 -20.49 -8.61
CA ASP A 50 4.53 -21.31 -7.47
C ASP A 50 3.27 -21.69 -6.69
N THR A 51 3.21 -22.93 -6.21
CA THR A 51 2.08 -23.42 -5.45
C THR A 51 2.42 -23.51 -3.98
N ILE A 52 1.48 -23.10 -3.14
CA ILE A 52 1.55 -23.24 -1.69
C ILE A 52 0.30 -23.94 -1.18
N ASP A 53 0.49 -24.77 -0.17
CA ASP A 53 -0.61 -25.36 0.57
C ASP A 53 -0.95 -24.47 1.78
N LEU A 54 -2.11 -23.87 1.74
CA LEU A 54 -2.65 -23.02 2.82
C LEU A 54 -3.45 -23.83 3.83
N GLY A 55 -3.57 -25.16 3.63
CA GLY A 55 -4.37 -26.06 4.47
C GLY A 55 -5.87 -25.83 4.29
N THR A 56 -6.64 -26.52 5.11
CA THR A 56 -8.12 -26.50 5.05
C THR A 56 -8.77 -25.72 6.19
N SER A 57 -7.98 -25.24 7.16
CA SER A 57 -8.52 -24.57 8.35
C SER A 57 -8.84 -23.09 8.15
N GLY A 58 -8.26 -22.44 7.12
CA GLY A 58 -8.32 -20.98 6.94
C GLY A 58 -7.68 -20.20 8.09
N ARG A 59 -6.82 -20.85 8.89
CA ARG A 59 -6.16 -20.24 10.04
C ARG A 59 -4.66 -20.50 10.00
N TYR A 60 -3.87 -19.43 10.11
CA TYR A 60 -2.40 -19.48 10.08
C TYR A 60 -1.87 -19.09 11.46
N LYS A 61 -1.08 -19.98 12.07
CA LYS A 61 -0.49 -19.73 13.38
C LYS A 61 0.86 -19.05 13.22
N PHE A 62 1.01 -17.90 13.89
CA PHE A 62 2.29 -17.19 14.04
C PHE A 62 2.51 -16.98 15.54
N TYR A 63 3.51 -17.65 16.11
CA TYR A 63 3.76 -17.66 17.55
C TYR A 63 2.51 -18.08 18.35
N ASP A 64 1.97 -17.20 19.18
CA ASP A 64 0.80 -17.40 20.04
C ASP A 64 -0.52 -16.92 19.41
N ARG A 65 -0.46 -16.34 18.20
CA ARG A 65 -1.60 -15.74 17.51
C ARG A 65 -1.99 -16.50 16.26
N TYR A 66 -3.26 -16.34 15.91
CA TYR A 66 -3.80 -16.85 14.66
C TYR A 66 -4.24 -15.71 13.77
N LEU A 67 -3.84 -15.78 12.52
CA LEU A 67 -4.39 -14.99 11.43
C LEU A 67 -5.46 -15.87 10.74
N THR A 68 -6.66 -15.33 10.54
CA THR A 68 -7.76 -16.06 9.93
C THR A 68 -8.06 -15.50 8.56
N GLU A 69 -8.39 -16.37 7.60
CA GLU A 69 -8.92 -15.97 6.30
C GLU A 69 -10.24 -15.20 6.47
N SER A 70 -10.50 -14.30 5.54
CA SER A 70 -11.79 -13.63 5.41
C SER A 70 -12.82 -14.45 4.60
N HIS A 71 -12.38 -15.53 3.99
CA HIS A 71 -13.14 -16.42 3.13
C HIS A 71 -12.91 -17.87 3.55
N ASP A 72 -13.52 -18.81 2.84
CA ASP A 72 -13.23 -20.23 2.99
C ASP A 72 -11.77 -20.54 2.67
N SER A 73 -11.24 -21.58 3.31
CA SER A 73 -9.87 -22.02 3.07
C SER A 73 -9.66 -22.38 1.60
N LEU A 74 -8.55 -21.90 1.05
CA LEU A 74 -8.22 -22.10 -0.36
C LEU A 74 -7.48 -23.42 -0.64
N GLY A 75 -7.00 -24.13 0.41
CA GLY A 75 -6.22 -25.35 0.22
C GLY A 75 -4.91 -25.09 -0.55
N LYS A 76 -4.66 -25.88 -1.58
CA LYS A 76 -3.49 -25.73 -2.45
C LYS A 76 -3.78 -24.76 -3.59
N VAL A 77 -3.06 -23.64 -3.64
CA VAL A 77 -3.27 -22.56 -4.59
C VAL A 77 -1.94 -22.03 -5.15
N THR A 78 -1.99 -21.31 -6.25
CA THR A 78 -0.85 -20.56 -6.78
C THR A 78 -0.68 -19.24 -6.05
N VAL A 79 0.54 -18.67 -6.09
CA VAL A 79 0.81 -17.32 -5.58
C VAL A 79 -0.09 -16.28 -6.25
N LYS A 80 -0.34 -16.42 -7.55
CA LYS A 80 -1.29 -15.58 -8.29
C LYS A 80 -2.70 -15.65 -7.66
N GLN A 81 -3.23 -16.83 -7.38
CA GLN A 81 -4.54 -17.00 -6.76
C GLN A 81 -4.62 -16.42 -5.34
N ILE A 82 -3.51 -16.42 -4.56
CA ILE A 82 -3.45 -15.75 -3.26
C ILE A 82 -3.77 -14.27 -3.41
N MET A 83 -3.19 -13.61 -4.42
CA MET A 83 -3.45 -12.19 -4.67
C MET A 83 -4.86 -11.94 -5.20
N GLU A 84 -5.30 -12.70 -6.20
CA GLU A 84 -6.64 -12.63 -6.81
C GLU A 84 -7.77 -12.78 -5.78
N LYS A 85 -7.60 -13.68 -4.82
CA LYS A 85 -8.57 -13.93 -3.74
C LYS A 85 -8.35 -13.06 -2.52
N SER A 86 -7.37 -12.17 -2.55
CA SER A 86 -6.99 -11.37 -1.38
C SER A 86 -6.77 -12.20 -0.12
N SER A 87 -6.18 -13.41 -0.28
CA SER A 87 -5.97 -14.35 0.82
C SER A 87 -4.98 -13.82 1.85
N ASN A 88 -5.28 -14.02 3.12
CA ASN A 88 -4.37 -13.75 4.22
C ASN A 88 -3.20 -14.77 4.27
N GLY A 89 -3.26 -15.83 3.48
CA GLY A 89 -2.15 -16.75 3.24
C GLY A 89 -0.88 -16.10 2.70
N ILE A 90 -0.97 -14.89 2.14
CA ILE A 90 0.22 -14.09 1.76
C ILE A 90 1.14 -13.85 2.96
N ALA A 91 0.60 -13.76 4.18
CA ALA A 91 1.39 -13.59 5.40
C ALA A 91 2.32 -14.80 5.67
N LYS A 92 1.89 -16.02 5.28
CA LYS A 92 2.73 -17.21 5.37
C LYS A 92 3.92 -17.11 4.42
N LEU A 93 3.70 -16.68 3.18
CA LEU A 93 4.79 -16.43 2.22
C LEU A 93 5.79 -15.42 2.77
N VAL A 94 5.31 -14.27 3.26
CA VAL A 94 6.18 -13.23 3.83
C VAL A 94 6.96 -13.77 5.04
N TYR A 95 6.30 -14.47 5.93
CA TYR A 95 6.95 -15.03 7.11
C TYR A 95 8.04 -16.05 6.73
N ASP A 96 7.75 -16.98 5.83
CA ASP A 96 8.69 -18.03 5.42
C ASP A 96 9.95 -17.44 4.77
N HIS A 97 9.83 -16.33 4.01
CA HIS A 97 10.95 -15.75 3.28
C HIS A 97 11.71 -14.64 4.02
N TYR A 98 11.07 -13.96 4.98
CA TYR A 98 11.66 -12.77 5.61
C TYR A 98 11.82 -12.87 7.14
N LYS A 99 11.37 -13.95 7.81
CA LYS A 99 11.43 -14.06 9.28
C LYS A 99 12.83 -13.86 9.87
N ASP A 100 13.86 -14.29 9.16
CA ASP A 100 15.26 -14.18 9.62
C ASP A 100 15.90 -12.82 9.27
N ARG A 101 15.28 -12.06 8.37
CA ARG A 101 15.73 -10.72 7.93
C ARG A 101 14.54 -9.83 7.61
N PRO A 102 13.68 -9.50 8.59
CA PRO A 102 12.45 -8.75 8.37
C PRO A 102 12.68 -7.32 7.87
N GLU A 103 13.87 -6.74 8.16
CA GLU A 103 14.27 -5.44 7.62
C GLU A 103 14.33 -5.43 6.09
N LYS A 104 14.60 -6.57 5.46
CA LYS A 104 14.63 -6.67 3.98
C LYS A 104 13.23 -6.38 3.40
N PHE A 105 12.18 -6.94 4.02
CA PHE A 105 10.81 -6.68 3.62
C PHE A 105 10.42 -5.21 3.79
N VAL A 106 10.69 -4.63 4.95
CA VAL A 106 10.35 -3.22 5.23
C VAL A 106 11.13 -2.28 4.33
N ASN A 107 12.43 -2.55 4.10
CA ASN A 107 13.26 -1.76 3.20
C ASN A 107 12.75 -1.82 1.74
N ARG A 108 12.13 -2.93 1.32
CA ARG A 108 11.49 -3.01 0.00
C ARG A 108 10.31 -2.04 -0.09
N TRP A 109 9.50 -1.92 0.95
CA TRP A 109 8.42 -0.93 1.03
C TRP A 109 8.96 0.52 1.03
N TYR A 110 10.08 0.76 1.73
CA TYR A 110 10.74 2.07 1.69
C TYR A 110 11.25 2.41 0.28
N ALA A 111 11.81 1.43 -0.43
CA ALA A 111 12.22 1.62 -1.82
C ALA A 111 11.05 1.96 -2.75
N MET A 112 9.85 1.48 -2.46
CA MET A 112 8.61 1.88 -3.16
C MET A 112 8.12 3.28 -2.74
N GLY A 113 8.73 3.90 -1.69
CA GLY A 113 8.38 5.20 -1.15
C GLY A 113 7.09 5.22 -0.32
N LEU A 114 6.70 4.09 0.24
CA LEU A 114 5.54 4.01 1.14
C LEU A 114 5.78 4.72 2.48
N ASP A 115 7.06 4.98 2.83
CA ASP A 115 7.49 5.73 4.01
C ASP A 115 7.57 7.24 3.78
N LYS A 116 7.10 7.76 2.65
CA LYS A 116 7.21 9.16 2.26
C LYS A 116 5.85 9.82 2.11
N LYS A 117 5.82 11.13 2.36
CA LYS A 117 4.72 11.98 1.92
C LYS A 117 4.58 11.93 0.40
N THR A 118 3.37 12.21 -0.08
CA THR A 118 3.13 12.34 -1.52
C THR A 118 3.69 13.64 -2.08
N GLY A 119 3.87 14.65 -1.23
CA GLY A 119 4.33 15.99 -1.60
C GLY A 119 3.25 16.83 -2.28
N ILE A 120 1.97 16.54 -2.05
CA ILE A 120 0.88 17.38 -2.54
C ILE A 120 1.00 18.81 -1.98
N CYS A 121 0.69 19.82 -2.79
CA CYS A 121 0.78 21.24 -2.42
C CYS A 121 -0.33 21.72 -1.45
N LEU A 122 -0.80 20.84 -0.56
CA LEU A 122 -1.78 21.18 0.48
C LEU A 122 -1.11 21.14 1.87
N PRO A 123 -1.46 22.07 2.77
CA PRO A 123 -1.01 22.01 4.15
C PRO A 123 -1.67 20.84 4.88
N GLY A 124 -0.96 20.27 5.87
CA GLY A 124 -1.50 19.24 6.75
C GLY A 124 -1.29 17.80 6.28
N GLU A 125 -0.51 17.56 5.22
CA GLU A 125 -0.09 16.20 4.88
C GLU A 125 0.82 15.64 5.98
N ILE A 126 0.44 14.48 6.54
CA ILE A 126 1.18 13.81 7.61
C ILE A 126 2.15 12.76 7.06
N GLU A 127 3.20 12.48 7.85
CA GLU A 127 4.12 11.38 7.56
C GLU A 127 3.41 10.02 7.71
N PRO A 128 3.64 9.07 6.79
CA PRO A 128 3.24 7.69 7.01
C PRO A 128 4.05 7.08 8.16
N TYR A 129 3.47 6.10 8.84
CA TYR A 129 4.18 5.28 9.80
C TYR A 129 4.24 3.83 9.32
N ILE A 130 5.43 3.29 9.22
CA ILE A 130 5.67 1.87 8.92
C ILE A 130 6.58 1.34 10.02
N LYS A 131 6.08 0.39 10.80
CA LYS A 131 6.84 -0.23 11.88
C LYS A 131 8.13 -0.87 11.36
N TYR A 132 9.22 -0.69 12.06
CA TYR A 132 10.53 -1.20 11.66
C TYR A 132 11.07 -2.24 12.67
N PRO A 133 11.84 -3.25 12.26
CA PRO A 133 12.36 -4.29 13.15
C PRO A 133 13.17 -3.81 14.36
N LYS A 134 13.71 -2.58 14.32
CA LYS A 134 14.40 -1.95 15.45
C LYS A 134 13.48 -1.25 16.45
N ASP A 135 12.20 -1.12 16.14
CA ASP A 135 11.24 -0.49 17.04
C ASP A 135 11.03 -1.37 18.27
N LYS A 136 10.96 -0.75 19.45
CA LYS A 136 10.72 -1.47 20.72
C LYS A 136 9.41 -2.27 20.72
N SER A 137 8.45 -1.88 19.89
CA SER A 137 7.16 -2.54 19.73
C SER A 137 7.17 -3.67 18.70
N TRP A 138 8.30 -3.92 18.01
CA TRP A 138 8.40 -5.05 17.09
C TRP A 138 8.28 -6.38 17.84
N SER A 139 7.50 -7.29 17.28
CA SER A 139 7.26 -8.61 17.87
C SER A 139 7.27 -9.69 16.80
N GLY A 140 7.19 -10.94 17.20
CA GLY A 140 7.16 -12.07 16.27
C GLY A 140 5.98 -12.07 15.31
N ILE A 141 4.88 -11.38 15.64
CA ILE A 141 3.72 -11.26 14.78
C ILE A 141 3.77 -10.01 13.88
N SER A 142 4.68 -9.08 14.10
CA SER A 142 4.72 -7.81 13.35
C SER A 142 4.85 -8.04 11.84
N LEU A 143 5.78 -8.88 11.42
CA LEU A 143 5.99 -9.17 10.00
C LEU A 143 4.75 -9.74 9.29
N PRO A 144 4.09 -10.81 9.77
CA PRO A 144 2.88 -11.33 9.14
C PRO A 144 1.71 -10.35 9.19
N TRP A 145 1.55 -9.56 10.26
CA TRP A 145 0.47 -8.56 10.36
C TRP A 145 0.70 -7.39 9.41
N MET A 146 1.93 -6.91 9.28
CA MET A 146 2.26 -5.86 8.31
C MET A 146 1.93 -6.29 6.89
N SER A 147 2.24 -7.53 6.52
CA SER A 147 2.03 -8.04 5.16
C SER A 147 0.58 -7.98 4.68
N ILE A 148 -0.38 -7.87 5.58
CA ILE A 148 -1.81 -7.75 5.31
C ILE A 148 -2.41 -6.41 5.73
N GLY A 149 -1.55 -5.44 6.09
CA GLY A 149 -1.93 -4.05 6.28
C GLY A 149 -2.21 -3.58 7.69
N TYR A 150 -1.67 -4.27 8.70
CA TYR A 150 -1.68 -3.82 10.10
C TYR A 150 -0.29 -3.36 10.54
N GLU A 151 -0.20 -2.73 11.70
CA GLU A 151 1.05 -2.19 12.27
C GLU A 151 1.76 -1.13 11.38
N LEU A 152 1.00 -0.50 10.50
CA LEU A 152 1.42 0.68 9.72
C LEU A 152 0.25 1.65 9.63
N LYS A 153 0.55 2.91 9.36
CA LYS A 153 -0.49 3.94 9.17
C LYS A 153 -0.14 4.78 7.96
N VAL A 154 -1.05 4.81 7.00
CA VAL A 154 -0.93 5.56 5.76
C VAL A 154 -2.23 6.30 5.46
N THR A 155 -2.15 7.40 4.73
CA THR A 155 -3.32 8.16 4.33
C THR A 155 -3.94 7.59 3.05
N PRO A 156 -5.23 7.87 2.78
CA PRO A 156 -5.86 7.50 1.52
C PRO A 156 -5.10 8.00 0.28
N LEU A 157 -4.54 9.21 0.34
CA LEU A 157 -3.76 9.75 -0.78
C LEU A 157 -2.44 9.00 -1.00
N GLN A 158 -1.77 8.57 0.07
CA GLN A 158 -0.55 7.76 -0.05
C GLN A 158 -0.84 6.41 -0.72
N ILE A 159 -1.93 5.74 -0.35
CA ILE A 159 -2.38 4.51 -1.02
C ILE A 159 -2.74 4.78 -2.48
N LEU A 160 -3.51 5.84 -2.76
CA LEU A 160 -3.85 6.21 -4.14
C LEU A 160 -2.60 6.50 -4.98
N ALA A 161 -1.63 7.22 -4.43
CA ALA A 161 -0.36 7.52 -5.13
C ALA A 161 0.45 6.24 -5.43
N PHE A 162 0.43 5.26 -4.53
CA PHE A 162 1.05 3.95 -4.76
C PHE A 162 0.36 3.18 -5.90
N TYR A 163 -0.98 3.08 -5.89
CA TYR A 163 -1.71 2.42 -6.98
C TYR A 163 -1.59 3.17 -8.31
N ASN A 164 -1.55 4.51 -8.26
CA ASN A 164 -1.25 5.31 -9.45
C ASN A 164 0.14 4.98 -10.03
N ALA A 165 1.14 4.75 -9.18
CA ALA A 165 2.45 4.31 -9.66
C ALA A 165 2.40 2.94 -10.34
N ILE A 166 1.60 1.98 -9.82
CA ILE A 166 1.37 0.69 -10.51
C ILE A 166 0.76 0.93 -11.90
N ALA A 167 -0.25 1.78 -12.00
CA ALA A 167 -0.90 2.12 -13.28
C ALA A 167 0.04 2.85 -14.24
N ASN A 168 0.90 3.73 -13.72
CA ASN A 168 1.84 4.57 -14.46
C ASN A 168 3.22 3.92 -14.61
N ASP A 169 3.25 2.68 -15.06
CA ASP A 169 4.46 1.91 -15.36
C ASP A 169 5.54 1.91 -14.26
N GLY A 170 5.09 1.94 -13.02
CA GLY A 170 5.94 1.93 -11.83
C GLY A 170 6.47 3.30 -11.44
N GLN A 171 6.20 4.35 -12.20
CA GLN A 171 6.70 5.69 -11.94
C GLN A 171 5.75 6.45 -10.99
N ARG A 172 6.28 6.90 -9.86
CA ARG A 172 5.56 7.72 -8.89
C ARG A 172 5.46 9.16 -9.39
N MET A 173 4.26 9.74 -9.23
CA MET A 173 3.99 11.13 -9.59
C MET A 173 3.61 11.92 -8.34
N ARG A 174 4.04 13.18 -8.27
CA ARG A 174 3.55 14.12 -7.26
C ARG A 174 2.09 14.48 -7.56
N PRO A 175 1.15 14.28 -6.62
CA PRO A 175 -0.22 14.73 -6.79
C PRO A 175 -0.29 16.25 -6.96
N ARG A 176 -1.00 16.72 -7.97
CA ARG A 176 -1.24 18.14 -8.23
C ARG A 176 -2.72 18.44 -8.33
N LEU A 177 -3.12 19.61 -7.89
CA LEU A 177 -4.52 20.08 -7.94
C LEU A 177 -4.75 21.06 -9.08
N VAL A 178 -3.70 21.79 -9.47
CA VAL A 178 -3.77 22.83 -10.51
C VAL A 178 -2.93 22.35 -11.70
N LYS A 179 -3.55 22.33 -12.87
CA LYS A 179 -2.88 22.06 -14.14
C LYS A 179 -2.35 23.35 -14.77
N GLU A 180 -3.18 24.38 -14.75
CA GLU A 180 -2.86 25.66 -15.39
C GLU A 180 -3.68 26.79 -14.76
N ILE A 181 -3.15 28.00 -14.85
CA ILE A 181 -3.85 29.24 -14.55
C ILE A 181 -4.17 29.95 -15.86
N ARG A 182 -5.44 30.35 -16.01
CA ARG A 182 -5.90 31.06 -17.21
C ARG A 182 -6.42 32.47 -16.87
N ASN A 183 -6.14 33.40 -17.77
CA ASN A 183 -6.74 34.74 -17.75
C ASN A 183 -7.43 34.98 -19.11
N ARG A 184 -8.73 35.26 -19.10
CA ARG A 184 -9.55 35.49 -20.30
C ARG A 184 -9.43 34.38 -21.38
N GLY A 185 -9.21 33.13 -20.95
CA GLY A 185 -9.06 31.96 -21.83
C GLY A 185 -7.61 31.66 -22.24
N GLU A 186 -6.69 32.58 -22.08
CA GLU A 186 -5.25 32.36 -22.35
C GLU A 186 -4.55 31.74 -21.15
N VAL A 187 -3.65 30.80 -21.40
CA VAL A 187 -2.83 30.16 -20.35
C VAL A 187 -1.77 31.14 -19.91
N VAL A 188 -1.80 31.53 -18.63
CA VAL A 188 -0.82 32.41 -18.01
C VAL A 188 0.32 31.60 -17.39
N GLU A 189 -0.01 30.45 -16.83
CA GLU A 189 0.96 29.55 -16.17
C GLU A 189 0.53 28.11 -16.31
N SER A 190 1.46 27.20 -16.52
CA SER A 190 1.24 25.74 -16.59
C SER A 190 2.10 25.03 -15.56
N PHE A 191 1.55 24.01 -14.94
CA PHE A 191 2.25 23.13 -14.00
C PHE A 191 2.41 21.76 -14.63
N GLU A 192 3.63 21.36 -14.95
CA GLU A 192 3.90 20.06 -15.56
C GLU A 192 3.82 18.92 -14.53
N PRO A 193 3.53 17.67 -14.95
CA PRO A 193 3.61 16.51 -14.09
C PRO A 193 5.04 16.32 -13.57
N GLU A 194 5.17 16.07 -12.24
CA GLU A 194 6.46 15.88 -11.59
C GLU A 194 6.62 14.42 -11.15
N GLU A 195 7.69 13.77 -11.63
CA GLU A 195 8.08 12.44 -11.17
C GLU A 195 8.77 12.53 -9.81
N VAL A 196 8.46 11.59 -8.91
CA VAL A 196 9.02 11.56 -7.55
C VAL A 196 9.71 10.23 -7.29
N GLY A 197 11.02 10.30 -7.09
CA GLY A 197 11.83 9.11 -6.83
C GLY A 197 11.98 8.20 -8.05
N GLY A 198 12.43 6.97 -7.81
CA GLY A 198 12.56 5.95 -8.84
C GLY A 198 11.30 5.11 -9.03
N ARG A 199 11.38 4.14 -9.93
CA ARG A 199 10.32 3.14 -10.13
C ARG A 199 10.14 2.29 -8.89
N ILE A 200 8.88 1.90 -8.59
CA ILE A 200 8.56 1.08 -7.42
C ILE A 200 9.04 -0.37 -7.53
N CYS A 201 9.23 -0.87 -8.76
CA CYS A 201 9.76 -2.21 -9.04
C CYS A 201 10.20 -2.32 -10.51
N SER A 202 10.76 -3.50 -10.88
CA SER A 202 11.08 -3.84 -12.25
C SER A 202 9.83 -3.95 -13.13
N ARG A 203 10.00 -3.78 -14.45
CA ARG A 203 8.90 -3.91 -15.41
C ARG A 203 8.29 -5.32 -15.40
N LYS A 204 9.11 -6.35 -15.16
CA LYS A 204 8.64 -7.74 -15.04
C LYS A 204 7.66 -7.87 -13.87
N THR A 205 8.11 -7.53 -12.67
CA THR A 205 7.27 -7.57 -11.45
C THR A 205 5.99 -6.74 -11.61
N LEU A 206 6.11 -5.56 -12.21
CA LEU A 206 4.96 -4.68 -12.43
C LEU A 206 3.89 -5.33 -13.31
N ASN A 207 4.28 -5.97 -14.43
CA ASN A 207 3.36 -6.66 -15.32
C ASN A 207 2.68 -7.84 -14.63
N GLU A 208 3.43 -8.62 -13.85
CA GLU A 208 2.89 -9.74 -13.07
C GLU A 208 1.85 -9.27 -12.05
N VAL A 209 2.12 -8.17 -11.35
CA VAL A 209 1.19 -7.59 -10.37
C VAL A 209 -0.03 -6.96 -11.04
N LYS A 210 0.13 -6.27 -12.17
CA LYS A 210 -1.01 -5.75 -12.96
C LYS A 210 -1.96 -6.88 -13.38
N ASP A 211 -1.41 -7.98 -13.90
CA ASP A 211 -2.20 -9.16 -14.28
C ASP A 211 -2.95 -9.76 -13.09
N MET A 212 -2.32 -9.85 -11.91
CA MET A 212 -2.99 -10.32 -10.69
C MET A 212 -4.12 -9.39 -10.23
N LEU A 213 -3.90 -8.07 -10.29
CA LEU A 213 -4.90 -7.07 -9.88
C LEU A 213 -6.10 -7.06 -10.84
N GLU A 214 -5.87 -7.26 -12.14
CA GLU A 214 -6.92 -7.34 -13.16
C GLU A 214 -7.84 -8.56 -12.95
N GLN A 215 -7.30 -9.66 -12.42
CA GLN A 215 -8.08 -10.86 -12.11
C GLN A 215 -8.76 -10.82 -10.73
N ALA A 216 -8.42 -9.85 -9.88
CA ALA A 216 -9.01 -9.69 -8.55
C ALA A 216 -10.35 -8.94 -8.56
N VAL A 217 -10.79 -8.44 -9.73
CA VAL A 217 -12.02 -7.63 -9.92
C VAL A 217 -13.20 -8.52 -10.31
#